data_20899ac4ff23fadf9c7d18b4ccf2aa6c
#
_entry.id   20899ac4ff23fadf9c7d18b4ccf2aa6c
#
_cell.length_a   1.000
_cell.length_b   1.000
_cell.length_c   1.000
_cell.angle_alpha   90.00
_cell.angle_beta   90.00
_cell.angle_gamma   90.00
#
_symmetry.space_group_name_H-M   'P 1'
#
loop_
_entity.id
_entity.type
_entity.pdbx_description
1 polymer ?
#
loop_
_entity_poly.entity_id
_entity_poly.type
_entity_poly.pdbx_seq_one_letter_code
_entity_poly.pdbx_strand_id
1 'polypeptide(L)'
;MKRPCNVIRKLASKLRYFSQKISKDRQMVGFYVNVKLKAGCEAKFEEILKEIVPASRKDKGCISYECGVVAGTKSEYCFMESWENLESQKEHMKSAHMVKNASALEACKESQEVKIINFVSVKE
;
A
#
# COMPACT_ATOMS: atom_id res chain seq x y z
N MET A 1 -24.15 -22.90 -38.04
CA MET A 1 -23.34 -21.95 -37.29
C MET A 1 -21.86 -22.27 -37.43
N LYS A 2 -21.11 -21.40 -38.07
CA LYS A 2 -19.65 -21.54 -38.14
C LYS A 2 -19.04 -21.11 -36.82
N ARG A 3 -18.18 -21.94 -36.24
CA ARG A 3 -17.41 -21.57 -35.04
C ARG A 3 -16.42 -20.47 -35.42
N PRO A 4 -16.21 -19.43 -34.57
CA PRO A 4 -15.24 -18.41 -34.88
C PRO A 4 -13.83 -19.01 -35.01
N CYS A 5 -13.06 -18.46 -35.93
CA CYS A 5 -11.69 -18.88 -36.20
C CYS A 5 -10.82 -18.82 -34.92
N ASN A 6 -9.94 -19.78 -34.73
CA ASN A 6 -9.02 -19.85 -33.59
C ASN A 6 -8.16 -18.60 -33.44
N VAL A 7 -7.84 -17.91 -34.54
CA VAL A 7 -7.08 -16.64 -34.52
C VAL A 7 -7.89 -15.53 -33.84
N ILE A 8 -9.19 -15.44 -34.13
CA ILE A 8 -10.09 -14.43 -33.53
C ILE A 8 -10.26 -14.70 -32.05
N ARG A 9 -10.37 -15.96 -31.62
CA ARG A 9 -10.45 -16.33 -30.21
C ARG A 9 -9.18 -15.97 -29.44
N LYS A 10 -8.00 -16.23 -30.03
CA LYS A 10 -6.70 -15.87 -29.44
C LYS A 10 -6.53 -14.35 -29.29
N LEU A 11 -6.96 -13.58 -30.28
CA LEU A 11 -6.96 -12.12 -30.27
C LEU A 11 -7.89 -11.57 -29.16
N ALA A 12 -9.11 -12.07 -29.09
CA ALA A 12 -10.08 -11.67 -28.08
C ALA A 12 -9.57 -11.96 -26.66
N SER A 13 -8.93 -13.10 -26.46
CA SER A 13 -8.30 -13.53 -25.20
C SER A 13 -7.14 -12.60 -24.80
N LYS A 14 -6.26 -12.24 -25.73
CA LYS A 14 -5.17 -11.28 -25.51
C LYS A 14 -5.70 -9.89 -25.17
N LEU A 15 -6.70 -9.39 -25.88
CA LEU A 15 -7.32 -8.09 -25.63
C LEU A 15 -7.94 -8.03 -24.22
N ARG A 16 -8.62 -9.08 -23.78
CA ARG A 16 -9.16 -9.18 -22.41
C ARG A 16 -8.06 -9.17 -21.38
N TYR A 17 -6.98 -9.91 -21.59
CA TYR A 17 -5.83 -9.95 -20.71
C TYR A 17 -5.21 -8.56 -20.56
N PHE A 18 -4.95 -7.86 -21.68
CA PHE A 18 -4.41 -6.50 -21.65
C PHE A 18 -5.36 -5.51 -20.96
N SER A 19 -6.65 -5.59 -21.22
CA SER A 19 -7.67 -4.75 -20.59
C SER A 19 -7.71 -4.97 -19.09
N GLN A 20 -7.68 -6.22 -18.61
CA GLN A 20 -7.65 -6.55 -17.19
C GLN A 20 -6.36 -6.09 -16.53
N LYS A 21 -5.21 -6.24 -17.18
CA LYS A 21 -3.92 -5.78 -16.68
C LYS A 21 -3.88 -4.26 -16.55
N ILE A 22 -4.32 -3.54 -17.58
CA ILE A 22 -4.38 -2.07 -17.57
C ILE A 22 -5.33 -1.58 -16.48
N SER A 23 -6.50 -2.20 -16.33
CA SER A 23 -7.46 -1.87 -15.26
C SER A 23 -6.85 -2.08 -13.87
N LYS A 24 -6.15 -3.21 -13.67
CA LYS A 24 -5.47 -3.53 -12.41
C LYS A 24 -4.33 -2.56 -12.11
N ASP A 25 -3.53 -2.19 -13.12
CA ASP A 25 -2.41 -1.26 -12.99
C ASP A 25 -2.88 0.18 -12.69
N ARG A 26 -4.13 0.52 -13.02
CA ARG A 26 -4.72 1.82 -12.75
C ARG A 26 -5.57 1.86 -11.48
N GLN A 27 -5.74 0.72 -10.82
CA GLN A 27 -6.52 0.65 -9.60
C GLN A 27 -5.77 1.31 -8.45
N MET A 28 -6.30 2.42 -7.94
CA MET A 28 -5.82 3.04 -6.71
C MET A 28 -6.04 2.10 -5.55
N VAL A 29 -5.05 1.99 -4.69
CA VAL A 29 -5.11 1.14 -3.50
C VAL A 29 -4.79 1.93 -2.24
N GLY A 30 -5.46 1.58 -1.15
CA GLY A 30 -5.17 2.09 0.18
C GLY A 30 -4.60 0.98 1.05
N PHE A 31 -3.69 1.35 1.93
CA PHE A 31 -3.17 0.46 2.96
C PHE A 31 -3.44 1.11 4.32
N TYR A 32 -4.22 0.43 5.13
CA TYR A 32 -4.51 0.83 6.51
C TYR A 32 -3.83 -0.20 7.40
N VAL A 33 -2.76 0.22 8.06
CA VAL A 33 -1.92 -0.66 8.87
C VAL A 33 -2.03 -0.23 10.32
N ASN A 34 -2.82 -0.96 11.09
CA ASN A 34 -2.95 -0.72 12.52
C ASN A 34 -1.85 -1.50 13.25
N VAL A 35 -1.03 -0.77 14.01
CA VAL A 35 0.12 -1.32 14.71
C VAL A 35 -0.06 -1.10 16.20
N LYS A 36 -0.01 -2.18 16.97
CA LYS A 36 0.07 -2.07 18.42
C LYS A 36 1.54 -2.22 18.83
N LEU A 37 2.06 -1.21 19.52
CA LEU A 37 3.45 -1.21 19.96
C LEU A 37 3.63 -1.91 21.30
N LYS A 38 4.83 -2.46 21.49
CA LYS A 38 5.31 -2.88 22.80
C LYS A 38 5.41 -1.66 23.71
N ALA A 39 5.14 -1.86 24.99
CA ALA A 39 5.22 -0.79 25.99
C ALA A 39 6.62 -0.15 25.98
N GLY A 40 6.65 1.18 25.96
CA GLY A 40 7.89 1.96 25.97
C GLY A 40 8.55 2.17 24.60
N CYS A 41 7.95 1.66 23.50
CA CYS A 41 8.51 1.83 22.17
C CYS A 41 7.98 3.06 21.41
N GLU A 42 7.08 3.84 22.01
CA GLU A 42 6.39 4.94 21.34
C GLU A 42 7.37 6.01 20.83
N ALA A 43 8.30 6.46 21.68
CA ALA A 43 9.26 7.50 21.31
C ALA A 43 10.17 7.07 20.16
N LYS A 44 10.67 5.84 20.20
CA LYS A 44 11.51 5.28 19.13
C LYS A 44 10.74 5.14 17.85
N PHE A 45 9.51 4.66 17.91
CA PHE A 45 8.63 4.52 16.76
C PHE A 45 8.38 5.89 16.09
N GLU A 46 8.07 6.92 16.88
CA GLU A 46 7.85 8.27 16.36
C GLU A 46 9.11 8.89 15.75
N GLU A 47 10.30 8.59 16.27
CA GLU A 47 11.55 8.99 15.63
C GLU A 47 11.71 8.34 14.24
N ILE A 48 11.36 7.07 14.11
CA ILE A 48 11.39 6.38 12.81
C ILE A 48 10.38 7.03 11.84
N LEU A 49 9.19 7.40 12.33
CA LEU A 49 8.17 8.06 11.49
C LEU A 49 8.67 9.38 10.91
N LYS A 50 9.48 10.14 11.62
CA LYS A 50 10.07 11.41 11.14
C LYS A 50 10.92 11.21 9.88
N GLU A 51 11.52 10.05 9.73
CA GLU A 51 12.29 9.68 8.54
C GLU A 51 11.41 9.07 7.45
N ILE A 52 10.64 8.04 7.79
CA ILE A 52 9.93 7.27 6.77
C ILE A 52 8.71 7.98 6.19
N VAL A 53 8.01 8.81 6.95
CA VAL A 53 6.80 9.48 6.45
C VAL A 53 7.12 10.49 5.35
N PRO A 54 8.04 11.46 5.58
CA PRO A 54 8.41 12.39 4.50
C PRO A 54 9.04 11.70 3.27
N ALA A 55 9.87 10.69 3.50
CA ALA A 55 10.52 9.95 2.42
C ALA A 55 9.50 9.16 1.58
N SER A 56 8.54 8.52 2.24
CA SER A 56 7.50 7.73 1.58
C SER A 56 6.58 8.59 0.71
N ARG A 57 6.30 9.83 1.14
CA ARG A 57 5.52 10.79 0.34
C ARG A 57 6.17 11.11 -1.00
N LYS A 58 7.48 10.96 -1.11
CA LYS A 58 8.26 11.19 -2.34
C LYS A 58 8.40 9.95 -3.21
N ASP A 59 7.99 8.79 -2.72
CA ASP A 59 8.06 7.57 -3.50
C ASP A 59 7.10 7.65 -4.69
N LYS A 60 7.56 7.11 -5.82
CA LYS A 60 6.78 7.11 -7.06
C LYS A 60 5.41 6.45 -6.83
N GLY A 61 4.36 7.16 -7.24
CA GLY A 61 2.99 6.65 -7.14
C GLY A 61 2.34 6.83 -5.78
N CYS A 62 3.04 7.44 -4.81
CA CYS A 62 2.44 7.77 -3.52
C CYS A 62 1.47 8.95 -3.67
N ILE A 63 0.21 8.73 -3.33
CA ILE A 63 -0.82 9.78 -3.31
C ILE A 63 -0.86 10.43 -1.94
N SER A 64 -0.87 9.61 -0.89
CA SER A 64 -0.82 10.07 0.49
C SER A 64 -0.13 9.04 1.39
N TYR A 65 0.52 9.53 2.42
CA TYR A 65 1.18 8.68 3.41
C TYR A 65 1.15 9.40 4.76
N GLU A 66 0.34 8.88 5.67
CA GLU A 66 0.14 9.45 7.00
C GLU A 66 0.22 8.36 8.06
N CYS A 67 0.62 8.74 9.27
CA CYS A 67 0.56 7.88 10.43
C CYS A 67 0.14 8.69 11.65
N GLY A 68 -0.74 8.14 12.44
CA GLY A 68 -1.21 8.80 13.65
C GLY A 68 -1.53 7.81 14.76
N VAL A 69 -1.68 8.34 15.96
CA VAL A 69 -2.11 7.56 17.13
C VAL A 69 -3.63 7.38 17.06
N VAL A 70 -4.08 6.16 17.26
CA VAL A 70 -5.51 5.86 17.36
C VAL A 70 -6.08 6.55 18.61
N ALA A 71 -7.12 7.35 18.44
CA ALA A 71 -7.73 8.12 19.51
C ALA A 71 -8.12 7.23 20.69
N GLY A 72 -7.81 7.67 21.91
CA GLY A 72 -8.09 6.92 23.13
C GLY A 72 -7.06 5.85 23.47
N THR A 73 -6.02 5.69 22.65
CA THR A 73 -4.93 4.74 22.91
C THR A 73 -3.61 5.49 23.09
N LYS A 74 -2.65 4.85 23.72
CA LYS A 74 -1.28 5.37 23.88
C LYS A 74 -0.32 4.74 22.88
N SER A 75 -0.53 3.48 22.53
CA SER A 75 0.45 2.66 21.80
C SER A 75 -0.08 2.05 20.52
N GLU A 76 -1.27 2.45 20.08
CA GLU A 76 -1.80 2.02 18.79
C GLU A 76 -1.64 3.12 17.76
N TYR A 77 -1.00 2.78 16.66
CA TYR A 77 -0.75 3.68 15.53
C TYR A 77 -1.39 3.12 14.28
N CYS A 78 -1.86 3.99 13.42
CA CYS A 78 -2.40 3.58 12.14
C CYS A 78 -1.68 4.32 11.02
N PHE A 79 -1.09 3.56 10.10
CA PHE A 79 -0.64 4.08 8.81
C PHE A 79 -1.83 4.14 7.88
N MET A 80 -2.00 5.26 7.22
CA MET A 80 -3.02 5.46 6.20
C MET A 80 -2.32 5.88 4.93
N GLU A 81 -2.29 4.98 3.96
CA GLU A 81 -1.56 5.16 2.73
C GLU A 81 -2.48 5.03 1.54
N SER A 82 -2.27 5.83 0.52
CA SER A 82 -2.90 5.61 -0.78
C SER A 82 -1.86 5.71 -1.90
N TRP A 83 -2.00 4.82 -2.87
CA TRP A 83 -1.05 4.62 -3.96
C TRP A 83 -1.80 4.58 -5.29
N GLU A 84 -1.17 5.07 -6.35
CA GLU A 84 -1.75 5.03 -7.69
C GLU A 84 -2.10 3.62 -8.15
N ASN A 85 -1.30 2.64 -7.71
CA ASN A 85 -1.51 1.22 -7.99
C ASN A 85 -0.73 0.37 -6.98
N LEU A 86 -1.00 -0.93 -6.98
CA LEU A 86 -0.35 -1.88 -6.09
C LEU A 86 1.16 -1.98 -6.33
N GLU A 87 1.60 -1.87 -7.59
CA GLU A 87 3.02 -1.96 -7.94
C GLU A 87 3.83 -0.84 -7.28
N SER A 88 3.30 0.39 -7.26
CA SER A 88 3.93 1.52 -6.58
C SER A 88 4.13 1.25 -5.09
N GLN A 89 3.15 0.65 -4.43
CA GLN A 89 3.26 0.29 -3.02
C GLN A 89 4.33 -0.79 -2.80
N LYS A 90 4.39 -1.78 -3.68
CA LYS A 90 5.42 -2.83 -3.61
C LYS A 90 6.83 -2.25 -3.76
N GLU A 91 7.01 -1.33 -4.70
CA GLU A 91 8.29 -0.63 -4.89
C GLU A 91 8.65 0.22 -3.66
N HIS A 92 7.68 0.88 -3.04
CA HIS A 92 7.87 1.60 -1.78
C HIS A 92 8.45 0.69 -0.69
N MET A 93 7.96 -0.53 -0.56
CA MET A 93 8.47 -1.49 0.44
C MET A 93 9.93 -1.87 0.22
N LYS A 94 10.45 -1.71 -1.00
CA LYS A 94 11.85 -1.95 -1.36
C LYS A 94 12.72 -0.70 -1.28
N SER A 95 12.14 0.45 -0.95
CA SER A 95 12.87 1.72 -0.87
C SER A 95 13.93 1.69 0.24
N ALA A 96 14.96 2.53 0.08
CA ALA A 96 16.06 2.60 1.04
C ALA A 96 15.59 2.91 2.47
N HIS A 97 14.66 3.86 2.61
CA HIS A 97 14.13 4.25 3.93
C HIS A 97 13.30 3.14 4.59
N MET A 98 12.57 2.34 3.83
CA MET A 98 11.81 1.22 4.38
C MET A 98 12.72 0.05 4.74
N VAL A 99 13.66 -0.30 3.89
CA VAL A 99 14.64 -1.38 4.15
C VAL A 99 15.50 -1.04 5.37
N LYS A 100 15.99 0.19 5.46
CA LYS A 100 16.80 0.67 6.58
C LYS A 100 16.08 0.54 7.92
N ASN A 101 14.79 0.85 7.95
CA ASN A 101 14.00 0.92 9.19
C ASN A 101 13.19 -0.36 9.50
N ALA A 102 13.17 -1.32 8.60
CA ALA A 102 12.32 -2.51 8.72
C ALA A 102 12.54 -3.28 10.03
N SER A 103 13.79 -3.54 10.40
CA SER A 103 14.14 -4.29 11.60
C SER A 103 13.71 -3.55 12.88
N ALA A 104 13.96 -2.24 12.93
CA ALA A 104 13.59 -1.41 14.08
C ALA A 104 12.07 -1.28 14.23
N LEU A 105 11.35 -1.14 13.13
CA LEU A 105 9.88 -1.12 13.12
C LEU A 105 9.33 -2.44 13.65
N GLU A 106 9.82 -3.57 13.15
CA GLU A 106 9.38 -4.89 13.57
C GLU A 106 9.65 -5.13 15.06
N ALA A 107 10.81 -4.68 15.55
CA ALA A 107 11.17 -4.81 16.97
C ALA A 107 10.22 -4.02 17.91
N CYS A 108 9.61 -2.94 17.43
CA CYS A 108 8.66 -2.13 18.20
C CYS A 108 7.24 -2.72 18.23
N LYS A 109 6.90 -3.63 17.32
CA LYS A 109 5.54 -4.14 17.18
C LYS A 109 5.23 -5.28 18.13
N GLU A 110 4.08 -5.20 18.79
CA GLU A 110 3.45 -6.33 19.47
C GLU A 110 2.54 -7.09 18.51
N SER A 111 1.72 -6.35 17.74
CA SER A 111 0.81 -6.92 16.74
C SER A 111 0.57 -5.94 15.60
N GLN A 112 0.06 -6.44 14.48
CA GLN A 112 -0.24 -5.65 13.31
C GLN A 112 -1.44 -6.23 12.57
N GLU A 113 -2.34 -5.35 12.13
CA GLU A 113 -3.44 -5.68 11.25
C GLU A 113 -3.35 -4.81 9.99
N VAL A 114 -3.41 -5.45 8.82
CA VAL A 114 -3.35 -4.76 7.53
C VAL A 114 -4.67 -4.91 6.80
N LYS A 115 -5.23 -3.79 6.35
CA LYS A 115 -6.37 -3.77 5.43
C LYS A 115 -5.94 -3.15 4.13
N ILE A 116 -6.18 -3.86 3.04
CA ILE A 116 -5.92 -3.36 1.68
C ILE A 116 -7.26 -2.97 1.08
N ILE A 117 -7.35 -1.73 0.62
CA ILE A 117 -8.57 -1.14 0.09
C ILE A 117 -8.39 -0.90 -1.41
N ASN A 118 -9.32 -1.42 -2.19
CA ASN A 118 -9.44 -1.05 -3.59
C ASN A 118 -10.46 0.07 -3.68
N PHE A 119 -10.00 1.29 -4.00
CA PHE A 119 -10.88 2.45 -4.01
C PHE A 119 -11.96 2.31 -5.08
N VAL A 120 -13.17 2.68 -4.71
CA VAL A 120 -14.30 2.75 -5.66
C VAL A 120 -14.22 4.07 -6.39
N SER A 121 -14.22 4.01 -7.74
CA SER A 121 -14.31 5.21 -8.56
C SER A 121 -15.73 5.75 -8.52
N VAL A 122 -15.87 6.96 -7.98
CA VAL A 122 -17.16 7.65 -7.91
C VAL A 122 -17.13 8.82 -8.88
N LYS A 123 -18.04 8.83 -9.83
CA LYS A 123 -18.21 9.94 -10.76
C LYS A 123 -19.11 11.00 -10.12
N GLU A 124 -18.64 12.23 -10.15
CA GLU A 124 -19.43 13.40 -9.73
C GLU A 124 -20.44 13.80 -10.79
#